data_1a12f2bad63db53c1735a9ac99c1a1b6
#
_entry.id   1a12f2bad63db53c1735a9ac99c1a1b6
#
_cell.length_a   1.000
_cell.length_b   1.000
_cell.length_c   1.000
_cell.angle_alpha   90.00
_cell.angle_beta   90.00
_cell.angle_gamma   90.00
#
_symmetry.space_group_name_H-M   'P 1'
#
loop_
_entity.id
_entity.type
_entity.pdbx_description
1 polymer ?
#
loop_
_entity_poly.entity_id
_entity_poly.type
_entity_poly.pdbx_seq_one_letter_code
_entity_poly.pdbx_strand_id
1 'polypeptide(L)'
;MFIIESMISVEFLKDEVASVSFNSGKRSNLLSLDVIRKLTEVANKLAQNKKLMAVILSGGHQNFSFGFDLKDKEFLKLEKLGFEENRDYFQLGKIMCDAWEKLNCLTICEIRGWCVGGGVALATSCDLRIAETAAKFYVPEVERGLNMSWGSVPRLNALLGPAKTKRLLLLAEKINSPTAKDWGLIDSYLILSKLKLESLKFAEKAAVMPRLPFVLTKESVNNHANAMAKATSYNDQDIFGLAYASLKGKVFK
;
A
#
# COMPACT_ATOMS: atom_id res chain seq x y z
N MET A 1 2.87 -7.74 22.68
CA MET A 1 2.79 -8.50 21.41
C MET A 1 1.33 -8.77 21.12
N PHE A 2 0.78 -8.19 20.06
CA PHE A 2 -0.58 -8.54 19.60
C PHE A 2 -0.41 -9.45 18.39
N ILE A 3 -0.73 -10.72 18.54
CA ILE A 3 -0.84 -11.63 17.39
C ILE A 3 -2.23 -11.45 16.84
N ILE A 4 -2.34 -10.77 15.70
CA ILE A 4 -3.57 -10.75 14.91
C ILE A 4 -3.41 -11.83 13.85
N GLU A 5 -3.75 -13.06 14.18
CA GLU A 5 -3.84 -14.23 13.30
C GLU A 5 -2.64 -14.58 12.40
N SER A 6 -2.64 -15.77 11.83
CA SER A 6 -1.52 -16.46 11.17
C SER A 6 -0.79 -15.71 10.03
N MET A 7 -1.32 -14.55 9.55
CA MET A 7 -0.78 -13.82 8.40
C MET A 7 -0.26 -12.41 8.71
N ILE A 8 -0.61 -11.82 9.86
CA ILE A 8 -0.17 -10.48 10.24
C ILE A 8 0.38 -10.52 11.67
N SER A 9 1.57 -10.01 11.86
CA SER A 9 2.16 -9.80 13.19
C SER A 9 2.32 -8.32 13.48
N VAL A 10 2.01 -7.94 14.71
CA VAL A 10 2.23 -6.60 15.25
C VAL A 10 3.12 -6.73 16.47
N GLU A 11 4.24 -6.04 16.46
CA GLU A 11 5.21 -6.00 17.55
C GLU A 11 5.43 -4.54 17.97
N PHE A 12 5.27 -4.23 19.24
CA PHE A 12 5.69 -2.94 19.80
C PHE A 12 7.17 -3.03 20.17
N LEU A 13 8.00 -2.30 19.43
CA LEU A 13 9.44 -2.21 19.68
C LEU A 13 9.74 -1.28 20.87
N LYS A 14 8.92 -0.24 21.02
CA LYS A 14 8.81 0.71 22.14
C LYS A 14 7.35 1.14 22.25
N ASP A 15 6.98 1.85 23.31
CA ASP A 15 5.59 2.38 23.45
C ASP A 15 5.17 3.24 22.26
N GLU A 16 6.12 3.97 21.67
CA GLU A 16 5.91 4.91 20.56
C GLU A 16 6.14 4.29 19.18
N VAL A 17 6.68 3.06 19.07
CA VAL A 17 7.09 2.45 17.79
C VAL A 17 6.54 1.05 17.67
N ALA A 18 5.76 0.80 16.64
CA ALA A 18 5.29 -0.52 16.27
C ALA A 18 5.88 -1.00 14.93
N SER A 19 6.06 -2.31 14.82
CA SER A 19 6.39 -3.00 13.58
C SER A 19 5.22 -3.90 13.19
N VAL A 20 4.75 -3.78 11.97
CA VAL A 20 3.71 -4.61 11.39
C VAL A 20 4.29 -5.37 10.21
N SER A 21 4.15 -6.69 10.22
CA SER A 21 4.51 -7.49 9.05
C SER A 21 3.33 -8.33 8.59
N PHE A 22 3.13 -8.42 7.27
CA PHE A 22 2.13 -9.28 6.68
C PHE A 22 2.79 -10.34 5.80
N ASN A 23 2.35 -11.58 5.95
CA ASN A 23 2.92 -12.72 5.23
C ASN A 23 1.83 -13.73 4.90
N SER A 24 1.50 -13.87 3.62
CA SER A 24 0.51 -14.84 3.14
C SER A 24 1.01 -16.29 3.17
N GLY A 25 2.21 -16.56 3.70
CA GLY A 25 2.84 -17.88 3.70
C GLY A 25 3.39 -18.32 2.33
N LYS A 26 3.19 -17.51 1.27
CA LYS A 26 3.67 -17.79 -0.09
C LYS A 26 4.74 -16.79 -0.51
N ARG A 27 5.67 -17.23 -1.38
CA ARG A 27 6.72 -16.37 -1.93
C ARG A 27 6.20 -15.08 -2.57
N SER A 28 5.06 -15.16 -3.24
CA SER A 28 4.41 -14.02 -3.90
C SER A 28 3.82 -12.98 -2.93
N ASN A 29 3.55 -13.37 -1.68
CA ASN A 29 2.94 -12.53 -0.67
C ASN A 29 1.76 -11.68 -1.19
N LEU A 30 0.76 -12.36 -1.75
CA LEU A 30 -0.41 -11.73 -2.35
C LEU A 30 -1.33 -11.12 -1.29
N LEU A 31 -2.01 -10.06 -1.67
CA LEU A 31 -3.06 -9.40 -0.89
C LEU A 31 -4.41 -10.07 -1.22
N SER A 32 -4.78 -11.10 -0.48
CA SER A 32 -6.13 -11.67 -0.51
C SER A 32 -7.13 -10.73 0.16
N LEU A 33 -8.43 -10.93 -0.04
CA LEU A 33 -9.47 -10.15 0.64
C LEU A 33 -9.33 -10.23 2.16
N ASP A 34 -8.95 -11.39 2.71
CA ASP A 34 -8.71 -11.57 4.14
C ASP A 34 -7.50 -10.75 4.63
N VAL A 35 -6.38 -10.78 3.91
CA VAL A 35 -5.19 -9.95 4.23
C VAL A 35 -5.53 -8.46 4.18
N ILE A 36 -6.31 -8.01 3.18
CA ILE A 36 -6.74 -6.62 3.06
C ILE A 36 -7.58 -6.19 4.25
N ARG A 37 -8.57 -6.99 4.66
CA ARG A 37 -9.41 -6.70 5.84
C ARG A 37 -8.58 -6.65 7.11
N LYS A 38 -7.68 -7.60 7.32
CA LYS A 38 -6.80 -7.65 8.49
C LYS A 38 -5.84 -6.46 8.55
N LEU A 39 -5.25 -6.06 7.44
CA LEU A 39 -4.41 -4.85 7.38
C LEU A 39 -5.22 -3.59 7.70
N THR A 40 -6.47 -3.53 7.26
CA THR A 40 -7.40 -2.43 7.61
C THR A 40 -7.69 -2.41 9.10
N GLU A 41 -7.99 -3.58 9.68
CA GLU A 41 -8.27 -3.73 11.10
C GLU A 41 -7.08 -3.34 11.97
N VAL A 42 -5.87 -3.77 11.58
CA VAL A 42 -4.62 -3.39 12.25
C VAL A 42 -4.43 -1.88 12.23
N ALA A 43 -4.58 -1.23 11.06
CA ALA A 43 -4.46 0.21 10.95
C ALA A 43 -5.47 0.92 11.88
N ASN A 44 -6.73 0.49 11.88
CA ASN A 44 -7.77 1.06 12.73
C ASN A 44 -7.48 0.87 14.23
N LYS A 45 -6.94 -0.27 14.64
CA LYS A 45 -6.51 -0.52 16.03
C LYS A 45 -5.32 0.35 16.42
N LEU A 46 -4.32 0.47 15.55
CA LEU A 46 -3.15 1.31 15.79
C LEU A 46 -3.52 2.80 15.86
N ALA A 47 -4.51 3.26 15.10
CA ALA A 47 -5.01 4.63 15.15
C ALA A 47 -5.56 5.04 16.54
N GLN A 48 -6.03 4.07 17.33
CA GLN A 48 -6.54 4.31 18.68
C GLN A 48 -5.41 4.50 19.71
N ASN A 49 -4.19 4.07 19.41
CA ASN A 49 -3.05 4.22 20.31
C ASN A 49 -2.45 5.63 20.21
N LYS A 50 -2.81 6.49 21.14
CA LYS A 50 -2.34 7.89 21.19
C LYS A 50 -0.86 8.05 21.57
N LYS A 51 -0.18 7.00 22.03
CA LYS A 51 1.27 7.03 22.28
C LYS A 51 2.09 6.77 21.03
N LEU A 52 1.51 6.12 20.02
CA LEU A 52 2.19 5.69 18.81
C LEU A 52 2.65 6.89 17.98
N MET A 53 3.94 6.93 17.66
CA MET A 53 4.58 7.98 16.86
C MET A 53 5.12 7.47 15.54
N ALA A 54 5.40 6.16 15.43
CA ALA A 54 5.82 5.54 14.18
C ALA A 54 5.33 4.10 14.04
N VAL A 55 5.02 3.70 12.81
CA VAL A 55 4.73 2.33 12.41
C VAL A 55 5.58 1.95 11.22
N ILE A 56 6.28 0.81 11.32
CA ILE A 56 7.04 0.22 10.23
C ILE A 56 6.19 -0.91 9.64
N LEU A 57 5.84 -0.81 8.36
CA LEU A 57 5.12 -1.84 7.62
C LEU A 57 6.07 -2.61 6.73
N SER A 58 6.11 -3.93 6.86
CA SER A 58 6.91 -4.82 6.02
C SER A 58 6.07 -5.94 5.41
N GLY A 59 6.48 -6.41 4.24
CA GLY A 59 5.89 -7.58 3.60
C GLY A 59 6.55 -8.89 4.01
N GLY A 60 6.30 -9.95 3.23
CA GLY A 60 6.86 -11.27 3.45
C GLY A 60 8.38 -11.34 3.32
N HIS A 61 8.95 -12.51 3.63
CA HIS A 61 10.41 -12.71 3.73
C HIS A 61 11.19 -12.43 2.44
N GLN A 62 10.59 -12.65 1.26
CA GLN A 62 11.28 -12.51 -0.03
C GLN A 62 10.78 -11.34 -0.86
N ASN A 63 9.51 -11.00 -0.74
CA ASN A 63 8.89 -9.94 -1.52
C ASN A 63 7.96 -9.12 -0.63
N PHE A 64 7.86 -7.84 -0.91
CA PHE A 64 6.86 -7.01 -0.25
C PHE A 64 5.45 -7.50 -0.59
N SER A 65 5.09 -7.47 -1.87
CA SER A 65 3.85 -8.09 -2.36
C SER A 65 3.80 -8.12 -3.89
N PHE A 66 3.21 -9.17 -4.45
CA PHE A 66 2.84 -9.25 -5.86
C PHE A 66 1.44 -8.67 -6.15
N GLY A 67 0.86 -7.93 -5.19
CA GLY A 67 -0.42 -7.25 -5.34
C GLY A 67 -1.62 -8.15 -5.03
N PHE A 68 -2.77 -7.76 -5.56
CA PHE A 68 -4.04 -8.42 -5.29
C PHE A 68 -4.06 -9.88 -5.76
N ASP A 69 -4.62 -10.77 -4.95
CA ASP A 69 -4.79 -12.18 -5.30
C ASP A 69 -6.02 -12.38 -6.21
N LEU A 70 -5.82 -12.31 -7.52
CA LEU A 70 -6.87 -12.57 -8.51
C LEU A 70 -7.43 -14.01 -8.46
N LYS A 71 -6.76 -14.92 -7.71
CA LYS A 71 -7.21 -16.30 -7.49
C LYS A 71 -7.76 -16.50 -6.08
N ASP A 72 -8.02 -15.42 -5.35
CA ASP A 72 -8.68 -15.49 -4.05
C ASP A 72 -10.04 -16.18 -4.19
N LYS A 73 -10.29 -17.19 -3.34
CA LYS A 73 -11.50 -18.02 -3.44
C LYS A 73 -12.78 -17.22 -3.19
N GLU A 74 -12.73 -16.21 -2.33
CA GLU A 74 -13.86 -15.32 -2.09
C GLU A 74 -14.05 -14.41 -3.30
N PHE A 75 -12.97 -13.79 -3.81
CA PHE A 75 -13.03 -12.95 -4.99
C PHE A 75 -13.60 -13.67 -6.22
N LEU A 76 -13.22 -14.93 -6.45
CA LEU A 76 -13.77 -15.73 -7.55
C LEU A 76 -15.27 -16.00 -7.41
N LYS A 77 -15.80 -16.06 -6.18
CA LYS A 77 -17.25 -16.18 -5.96
C LYS A 77 -18.02 -14.92 -6.37
N LEU A 78 -17.38 -13.77 -6.27
CA LEU A 78 -17.97 -12.48 -6.68
C LEU A 78 -18.30 -12.45 -8.17
N GLU A 79 -17.66 -13.30 -8.99
CA GLU A 79 -17.97 -13.41 -10.40
C GLU A 79 -19.43 -13.76 -10.70
N LYS A 80 -20.11 -14.37 -9.73
CA LYS A 80 -21.52 -14.77 -9.83
C LYS A 80 -22.49 -13.66 -9.36
N LEU A 81 -21.95 -12.60 -8.76
CA LEU A 81 -22.72 -11.50 -8.22
C LEU A 81 -22.88 -10.37 -9.27
N GLY A 82 -23.87 -9.53 -9.08
CA GLY A 82 -24.08 -8.33 -9.86
C GLY A 82 -23.02 -7.26 -9.57
N PHE A 83 -23.03 -6.20 -10.38
CA PHE A 83 -22.10 -5.08 -10.22
C PHE A 83 -22.30 -4.36 -8.87
N GLU A 84 -23.53 -4.15 -8.46
CA GLU A 84 -23.89 -3.48 -7.21
C GLU A 84 -23.31 -4.24 -5.99
N GLU A 85 -23.50 -5.55 -5.94
CA GLU A 85 -22.99 -6.40 -4.86
C GLU A 85 -21.45 -6.46 -4.84
N ASN A 86 -20.82 -6.44 -6.02
CA ASN A 86 -19.36 -6.46 -6.15
C ASN A 86 -18.71 -5.12 -5.75
N ARG A 87 -19.44 -4.04 -5.79
CA ARG A 87 -18.94 -2.69 -5.54
C ARG A 87 -18.28 -2.56 -4.17
N ASP A 88 -18.88 -3.15 -3.13
CA ASP A 88 -18.35 -3.12 -1.77
C ASP A 88 -17.02 -3.85 -1.66
N TYR A 89 -16.82 -4.92 -2.42
CA TYR A 89 -15.55 -5.64 -2.44
C TYR A 89 -14.46 -4.87 -3.19
N PHE A 90 -14.80 -4.21 -4.28
CA PHE A 90 -13.82 -3.45 -5.07
C PHE A 90 -13.24 -2.25 -4.31
N GLN A 91 -13.94 -1.71 -3.31
CA GLN A 91 -13.43 -0.62 -2.48
C GLN A 91 -12.56 -1.07 -1.30
N LEU A 92 -12.53 -2.37 -0.94
CA LEU A 92 -11.79 -2.85 0.24
C LEU A 92 -10.30 -2.46 0.20
N GLY A 93 -9.65 -2.57 -0.96
CA GLY A 93 -8.26 -2.15 -1.10
C GLY A 93 -8.05 -0.65 -0.91
N LYS A 94 -9.01 0.19 -1.37
CA LYS A 94 -8.97 1.63 -1.11
C LYS A 94 -9.17 1.94 0.36
N ILE A 95 -10.11 1.27 1.02
CA ILE A 95 -10.37 1.43 2.46
C ILE A 95 -9.10 1.09 3.25
N MET A 96 -8.40 0.02 2.90
CA MET A 96 -7.12 -0.35 3.51
C MET A 96 -6.08 0.76 3.32
N CYS A 97 -5.85 1.20 2.09
CA CYS A 97 -4.86 2.24 1.80
C CYS A 97 -5.18 3.55 2.54
N ASP A 98 -6.45 3.97 2.55
CA ASP A 98 -6.90 5.16 3.27
C ASP A 98 -6.71 5.03 4.79
N ALA A 99 -6.91 3.84 5.37
CA ALA A 99 -6.68 3.59 6.79
C ALA A 99 -5.19 3.73 7.16
N TRP A 100 -4.27 3.21 6.32
CA TRP A 100 -2.83 3.36 6.53
C TRP A 100 -2.35 4.81 6.39
N GLU A 101 -2.84 5.54 5.40
CA GLU A 101 -2.50 6.96 5.19
C GLU A 101 -2.95 7.85 6.34
N LYS A 102 -4.13 7.56 6.93
CA LYS A 102 -4.74 8.34 8.01
C LYS A 102 -4.16 8.08 9.40
N LEU A 103 -3.21 7.16 9.55
CA LEU A 103 -2.57 6.92 10.85
C LEU A 103 -1.93 8.20 11.38
N ASN A 104 -2.25 8.56 12.64
CA ASN A 104 -1.74 9.76 13.33
C ASN A 104 -0.30 9.55 13.86
N CYS A 105 0.54 8.87 13.07
CA CYS A 105 1.95 8.61 13.33
C CYS A 105 2.69 8.49 12.00
N LEU A 106 4.01 8.52 12.01
CA LEU A 106 4.81 8.28 10.79
C LEU A 106 4.67 6.84 10.35
N THR A 107 4.27 6.61 9.10
CA THR A 107 4.21 5.29 8.50
C THR A 107 5.40 5.07 7.57
N ILE A 108 6.17 4.01 7.81
CA ILE A 108 7.39 3.68 7.07
C ILE A 108 7.21 2.32 6.42
N CYS A 109 7.25 2.26 5.10
CA CYS A 109 7.14 1.02 4.35
C CYS A 109 8.53 0.46 4.03
N GLU A 110 8.84 -0.74 4.54
CA GLU A 110 10.05 -1.50 4.17
C GLU A 110 9.75 -2.41 2.97
N ILE A 111 10.44 -2.16 1.87
CA ILE A 111 10.20 -2.87 0.61
C ILE A 111 11.39 -3.74 0.27
N ARG A 112 11.18 -5.05 0.19
CA ARG A 112 12.15 -6.03 -0.33
C ARG A 112 11.57 -6.78 -1.52
N GLY A 113 12.41 -7.24 -2.43
CA GLY A 113 12.01 -7.98 -3.62
C GLY A 113 11.00 -7.21 -4.47
N TRP A 114 9.95 -7.88 -4.86
CA TRP A 114 8.91 -7.28 -5.70
C TRP A 114 7.86 -6.52 -4.90
N CYS A 115 7.51 -5.34 -5.42
CA CYS A 115 6.38 -4.52 -5.01
C CYS A 115 5.51 -4.27 -6.26
N VAL A 116 4.37 -4.96 -6.37
CA VAL A 116 3.60 -5.04 -7.61
C VAL A 116 2.15 -4.63 -7.39
N GLY A 117 1.57 -3.85 -8.30
CA GLY A 117 0.16 -3.51 -8.36
C GLY A 117 -0.41 -3.02 -7.03
N GLY A 118 -1.35 -3.76 -6.42
CA GLY A 118 -1.88 -3.45 -5.09
C GLY A 118 -0.81 -3.33 -3.99
N GLY A 119 0.36 -3.96 -4.15
CA GLY A 119 1.52 -3.75 -3.28
C GLY A 119 2.07 -2.32 -3.40
N VAL A 120 2.14 -1.78 -4.63
CA VAL A 120 2.52 -0.37 -4.85
C VAL A 120 1.46 0.56 -4.25
N ALA A 121 0.17 0.22 -4.36
CA ALA A 121 -0.91 1.00 -3.75
C ALA A 121 -0.73 1.11 -2.23
N LEU A 122 -0.51 -0.01 -1.55
CA LEU A 122 -0.28 -0.04 -0.10
C LEU A 122 1.01 0.70 0.28
N ALA A 123 2.10 0.50 -0.46
CA ALA A 123 3.36 1.18 -0.18
C ALA A 123 3.24 2.71 -0.32
N THR A 124 2.51 3.21 -1.33
CA THR A 124 2.30 4.64 -1.55
C THR A 124 1.27 5.27 -0.60
N SER A 125 0.55 4.49 0.18
CA SER A 125 -0.30 4.99 1.28
C SER A 125 0.49 5.22 2.58
N CYS A 126 1.73 4.76 2.67
CA CYS A 126 2.64 5.11 3.76
C CYS A 126 3.35 6.44 3.50
N ASP A 127 3.83 7.10 4.57
CA ASP A 127 4.51 8.40 4.47
C ASP A 127 5.89 8.26 3.81
N LEU A 128 6.68 7.27 4.25
CA LEU A 128 8.02 6.99 3.74
C LEU A 128 8.11 5.56 3.19
N ARG A 129 8.92 5.37 2.17
CA ARG A 129 9.22 4.07 1.53
C ARG A 129 10.72 3.87 1.47
N ILE A 130 11.20 2.84 2.14
CA ILE A 130 12.61 2.46 2.16
C ILE A 130 12.71 1.08 1.51
N ALA A 131 13.55 0.95 0.49
CA ALA A 131 13.65 -0.29 -0.28
C ALA A 131 15.02 -0.95 -0.14
N GLU A 132 15.07 -2.27 -0.34
CA GLU A 132 16.35 -2.91 -0.60
C GLU A 132 16.86 -2.55 -2.00
N THR A 133 18.19 -2.57 -2.19
CA THR A 133 18.83 -2.26 -3.48
C THR A 133 18.32 -3.13 -4.62
N ALA A 134 17.98 -4.39 -4.35
CA ALA A 134 17.46 -5.35 -5.33
C ALA A 134 15.95 -5.25 -5.57
N ALA A 135 15.24 -4.36 -4.87
CA ALA A 135 13.79 -4.27 -5.01
C ALA A 135 13.38 -3.80 -6.43
N LYS A 136 12.20 -4.25 -6.84
CA LYS A 136 11.61 -3.97 -8.15
C LYS A 136 10.15 -3.57 -7.99
N PHE A 137 9.74 -2.58 -8.76
CA PHE A 137 8.40 -2.01 -8.76
C PHE A 137 7.75 -2.22 -10.12
N TYR A 138 6.48 -2.59 -10.11
CA TYR A 138 5.74 -2.90 -11.32
C TYR A 138 4.24 -2.74 -11.14
N VAL A 139 3.55 -2.13 -12.10
CA VAL A 139 2.11 -1.90 -12.08
C VAL A 139 1.50 -2.49 -13.37
N PRO A 140 1.14 -3.81 -13.37
CA PRO A 140 0.70 -4.52 -14.57
C PRO A 140 -0.79 -4.40 -14.88
N GLU A 141 -1.54 -3.58 -14.19
CA GLU A 141 -3.00 -3.55 -14.26
C GLU A 141 -3.48 -3.34 -15.70
N VAL A 142 -2.94 -2.38 -16.42
CA VAL A 142 -3.34 -2.08 -17.81
C VAL A 142 -3.00 -3.24 -18.77
N GLU A 143 -1.87 -3.92 -18.60
CA GLU A 143 -1.53 -5.12 -19.37
C GLU A 143 -2.53 -6.25 -19.17
N ARG A 144 -3.19 -6.27 -17.99
CA ARG A 144 -4.21 -7.26 -17.63
C ARG A 144 -5.63 -6.81 -17.95
N GLY A 145 -5.79 -5.68 -18.65
CA GLY A 145 -7.09 -5.11 -19.00
C GLY A 145 -7.82 -4.43 -17.84
N LEU A 146 -7.10 -4.10 -16.77
CA LEU A 146 -7.62 -3.41 -15.59
C LEU A 146 -7.03 -2.00 -15.49
N ASN A 147 -7.70 -1.12 -14.77
CA ASN A 147 -7.11 0.15 -14.37
C ASN A 147 -6.50 0.04 -12.97
N MET A 148 -5.48 0.85 -12.69
CA MET A 148 -4.97 1.02 -11.33
C MET A 148 -6.02 1.75 -10.48
N SER A 149 -6.34 1.19 -9.32
CA SER A 149 -7.36 1.69 -8.39
C SER A 149 -6.79 1.86 -6.98
N TRP A 150 -7.59 1.70 -5.93
CA TRP A 150 -7.24 1.82 -4.51
C TRP A 150 -6.76 3.23 -4.11
N GLY A 151 -7.23 4.27 -4.83
CA GLY A 151 -6.78 5.65 -4.60
C GLY A 151 -5.31 5.90 -4.96
N SER A 152 -4.70 5.00 -5.74
CA SER A 152 -3.25 5.04 -6.00
C SER A 152 -2.85 6.08 -7.02
N VAL A 153 -3.70 6.37 -8.01
CA VAL A 153 -3.37 7.32 -9.08
C VAL A 153 -3.03 8.71 -8.54
N PRO A 154 -3.86 9.33 -7.67
CA PRO A 154 -3.51 10.63 -7.10
C PRO A 154 -2.26 10.57 -6.23
N ARG A 155 -2.03 9.51 -5.44
CA ARG A 155 -0.82 9.32 -4.61
C ARG A 155 0.44 9.21 -5.48
N LEU A 156 0.39 8.39 -6.51
CA LEU A 156 1.50 8.26 -7.48
C LEU A 156 1.76 9.57 -8.21
N ASN A 157 0.70 10.26 -8.62
CA ASN A 157 0.84 11.55 -9.31
C ASN A 157 1.47 12.63 -8.41
N ALA A 158 1.14 12.63 -7.12
CA ALA A 158 1.76 13.55 -6.15
C ALA A 158 3.25 13.23 -5.93
N LEU A 159 3.64 11.95 -5.93
CA LEU A 159 5.02 11.52 -5.73
C LEU A 159 5.89 11.67 -6.98
N LEU A 160 5.38 11.29 -8.16
CA LEU A 160 6.16 11.11 -9.39
C LEU A 160 5.95 12.23 -10.41
N GLY A 161 4.86 12.98 -10.26
CA GLY A 161 4.33 13.83 -11.32
C GLY A 161 3.68 13.04 -12.47
N PRO A 162 2.92 13.71 -13.35
CA PRO A 162 2.05 13.02 -14.32
C PRO A 162 2.81 12.19 -15.37
N ALA A 163 3.99 12.63 -15.81
CA ALA A 163 4.74 11.95 -16.85
C ALA A 163 5.27 10.58 -16.38
N LYS A 164 5.95 10.53 -15.23
CA LYS A 164 6.49 9.29 -14.66
C LYS A 164 5.36 8.35 -14.20
N THR A 165 4.27 8.91 -13.66
CA THR A 165 3.06 8.13 -13.33
C THR A 165 2.49 7.44 -14.57
N LYS A 166 2.35 8.14 -15.70
CA LYS A 166 1.89 7.53 -16.95
C LYS A 166 2.83 6.44 -17.44
N ARG A 167 4.14 6.63 -17.37
CA ARG A 167 5.11 5.58 -17.72
C ARG A 167 4.92 4.33 -16.87
N LEU A 168 4.81 4.50 -15.54
CA LEU A 168 4.61 3.38 -14.63
C LEU A 168 3.29 2.65 -14.86
N LEU A 169 2.18 3.40 -15.07
CA LEU A 169 0.83 2.83 -15.15
C LEU A 169 0.41 2.42 -16.56
N LEU A 170 0.70 3.24 -17.59
CA LEU A 170 0.21 2.98 -18.95
C LEU A 170 1.17 2.09 -19.75
N LEU A 171 2.49 2.24 -19.51
CA LEU A 171 3.51 1.44 -20.19
C LEU A 171 3.95 0.24 -19.33
N ALA A 172 3.42 0.13 -18.11
CA ALA A 172 3.75 -0.92 -17.15
C ALA A 172 5.28 -1.14 -17.00
N GLU A 173 6.04 -0.03 -16.96
CA GLU A 173 7.49 -0.08 -16.85
C GLU A 173 7.91 -0.73 -15.53
N LYS A 174 8.79 -1.72 -15.61
CA LYS A 174 9.44 -2.32 -14.44
C LYS A 174 10.63 -1.46 -14.06
N ILE A 175 10.59 -0.87 -12.87
CA ILE A 175 11.67 -0.03 -12.39
C ILE A 175 12.37 -0.66 -11.18
N ASN A 176 13.67 -0.42 -11.06
CA ASN A 176 14.52 -0.84 -9.93
C ASN A 176 14.60 0.25 -8.86
N SER A 177 15.24 -0.06 -7.73
CA SER A 177 15.38 0.89 -6.60
C SER A 177 16.09 2.20 -6.97
N PRO A 178 17.21 2.22 -7.73
CA PRO A 178 17.82 3.46 -8.19
C PRO A 178 16.86 4.34 -8.99
N THR A 179 16.18 3.78 -9.98
CA THR A 179 15.17 4.50 -10.78
C THR A 179 13.99 4.97 -9.93
N ALA A 180 13.51 4.11 -9.01
CA ALA A 180 12.41 4.45 -8.12
C ALA A 180 12.76 5.63 -7.19
N LYS A 181 14.02 5.70 -6.72
CA LYS A 181 14.54 6.83 -5.94
C LYS A 181 14.64 8.10 -6.78
N ASP A 182 15.21 8.00 -7.98
CA ASP A 182 15.31 9.14 -8.92
C ASP A 182 13.95 9.71 -9.29
N TRP A 183 12.95 8.85 -9.45
CA TRP A 183 11.59 9.27 -9.75
C TRP A 183 10.83 9.87 -8.56
N GLY A 184 11.27 9.59 -7.33
CA GLY A 184 10.60 10.00 -6.10
C GLY A 184 9.59 8.98 -5.58
N LEU A 185 9.56 7.75 -6.13
CA LEU A 185 8.68 6.68 -5.65
C LEU A 185 9.12 6.17 -4.27
N ILE A 186 10.41 6.16 -3.99
CA ILE A 186 10.98 5.76 -2.69
C ILE A 186 11.90 6.85 -2.15
N ASP A 187 12.06 6.87 -0.82
CA ASP A 187 12.85 7.87 -0.11
C ASP A 187 14.33 7.49 0.00
N SER A 188 14.62 6.19 0.09
CA SER A 188 15.98 5.66 0.08
C SER A 188 16.02 4.19 -0.31
N TYR A 189 17.22 3.69 -0.67
CA TYR A 189 17.46 2.27 -0.85
C TYR A 189 18.82 1.87 -0.27
N LEU A 190 18.88 0.66 0.29
CA LEU A 190 20.08 0.12 0.97
C LEU A 190 20.19 -1.39 0.74
N ILE A 191 21.34 -1.96 1.08
CA ILE A 191 21.46 -3.42 1.14
C ILE A 191 20.52 -3.98 2.21
N LEU A 192 20.00 -5.18 1.97
CA LEU A 192 18.96 -5.81 2.81
C LEU A 192 19.33 -5.81 4.31
N SER A 193 20.59 -6.08 4.64
CA SER A 193 21.05 -6.11 6.03
C SER A 193 20.96 -4.76 6.78
N LYS A 194 20.84 -3.65 6.06
CA LYS A 194 20.71 -2.30 6.62
C LYS A 194 19.28 -1.76 6.58
N LEU A 195 18.37 -2.43 5.88
CA LEU A 195 17.00 -1.94 5.66
C LEU A 195 16.28 -1.68 6.98
N LYS A 196 16.21 -2.69 7.85
CA LYS A 196 15.54 -2.58 9.15
C LYS A 196 16.16 -1.49 10.04
N LEU A 197 17.49 -1.35 10.04
CA LEU A 197 18.18 -0.34 10.83
C LEU A 197 17.80 1.08 10.37
N GLU A 198 17.68 1.29 9.06
CA GLU A 198 17.33 2.60 8.51
C GLU A 198 15.88 2.97 8.86
N SER A 199 14.96 2.03 8.73
CA SER A 199 13.54 2.25 9.12
C SER A 199 13.44 2.56 10.61
N LEU A 200 14.18 1.87 11.46
CA LEU A 200 14.23 2.16 12.90
C LEU A 200 14.77 3.56 13.19
N LYS A 201 15.79 4.03 12.50
CA LYS A 201 16.30 5.41 12.67
C LYS A 201 15.23 6.46 12.40
N PHE A 202 14.43 6.30 11.33
CA PHE A 202 13.32 7.21 11.05
C PHE A 202 12.23 7.12 12.13
N ALA A 203 11.89 5.89 12.55
CA ALA A 203 10.90 5.67 13.60
C ALA A 203 11.34 6.29 14.94
N GLU A 204 12.61 6.14 15.32
CA GLU A 204 13.17 6.73 16.55
C GLU A 204 13.22 8.25 16.50
N LYS A 205 13.52 8.84 15.33
CA LYS A 205 13.42 10.29 15.15
C LYS A 205 11.97 10.80 15.36
N ALA A 206 10.99 10.08 14.85
CA ALA A 206 9.58 10.44 15.07
C ALA A 206 9.18 10.27 16.54
N ALA A 207 9.65 9.23 17.21
CA ALA A 207 9.29 8.90 18.59
C ALA A 207 9.62 10.01 19.62
N VAL A 208 10.66 10.81 19.33
CA VAL A 208 11.09 11.91 20.25
C VAL A 208 10.44 13.26 19.92
N MET A 209 9.61 13.35 18.87
CA MET A 209 8.98 14.61 18.49
C MET A 209 7.75 14.91 19.35
N PRO A 210 7.46 16.21 19.61
CA PRO A 210 6.22 16.61 20.26
C PRO A 210 5.00 16.16 19.43
N ARG A 211 4.14 15.33 20.02
CA ARG A 211 3.05 14.66 19.32
C ARG A 211 2.09 15.61 18.61
N LEU A 212 1.58 16.62 19.29
CA LEU A 212 0.52 17.48 18.74
C LEU A 212 0.97 18.19 17.45
N PRO A 213 2.08 18.97 17.42
CA PRO A 213 2.53 19.60 16.20
C PRO A 213 2.90 18.56 15.12
N PHE A 214 3.40 17.38 15.49
CA PHE A 214 3.73 16.30 14.56
C PHE A 214 2.48 15.83 13.81
N VAL A 215 1.41 15.48 14.53
CA VAL A 215 0.15 15.01 13.95
C VAL A 215 -0.49 16.09 13.08
N LEU A 216 -0.60 17.32 13.58
CA LEU A 216 -1.19 18.45 12.83
C LEU A 216 -0.42 18.76 11.54
N THR A 217 0.91 18.65 11.59
CA THR A 217 1.75 18.85 10.39
C THR A 217 1.53 17.75 9.37
N LYS A 218 1.50 16.46 9.80
CA LYS A 218 1.18 15.36 8.90
C LYS A 218 -0.20 15.52 8.26
N GLU A 219 -1.22 15.83 9.06
CA GLU A 219 -2.57 16.09 8.56
C GLU A 219 -2.60 17.23 7.53
N SER A 220 -1.89 18.33 7.79
CA SER A 220 -1.79 19.46 6.87
C SER A 220 -1.12 19.07 5.56
N VAL A 221 0.00 18.33 5.60
CA VAL A 221 0.70 17.84 4.40
C VAL A 221 -0.19 16.91 3.60
N ASN A 222 -0.83 15.91 4.26
CA ASN A 222 -1.71 14.96 3.60
C ASN A 222 -2.94 15.64 2.98
N ASN A 223 -3.55 16.60 3.67
CA ASN A 223 -4.68 17.36 3.15
C ASN A 223 -4.30 18.18 1.91
N HIS A 224 -3.12 18.78 1.90
CA HIS A 224 -2.62 19.50 0.73
C HIS A 224 -2.31 18.56 -0.43
N ALA A 225 -1.54 17.49 -0.18
CA ALA A 225 -1.16 16.51 -1.20
C ALA A 225 -2.38 15.82 -1.83
N ASN A 226 -3.42 15.58 -1.04
CA ASN A 226 -4.63 14.85 -1.43
C ASN A 226 -5.84 15.77 -1.69
N ALA A 227 -5.66 17.08 -1.80
CA ALA A 227 -6.77 18.04 -1.96
C ALA A 227 -7.73 17.66 -3.10
N MET A 228 -7.20 17.16 -4.23
CA MET A 228 -7.98 16.71 -5.38
C MET A 228 -8.23 15.18 -5.39
N ALA A 229 -7.62 14.43 -4.47
CA ALA A 229 -7.68 12.97 -4.50
C ALA A 229 -9.10 12.44 -4.35
N LYS A 230 -9.89 13.02 -3.45
CA LYS A 230 -11.30 12.64 -3.27
C LYS A 230 -12.12 12.89 -4.53
N ALA A 231 -11.93 14.03 -5.18
CA ALA A 231 -12.64 14.37 -6.41
C ALA A 231 -12.27 13.47 -7.60
N THR A 232 -11.04 12.95 -7.62
CA THR A 232 -10.51 12.16 -8.73
C THR A 232 -10.53 10.65 -8.51
N SER A 233 -10.76 10.18 -7.28
CA SER A 233 -10.77 8.75 -6.95
C SER A 233 -11.99 8.30 -6.15
N TYR A 234 -13.05 9.12 -6.08
CA TYR A 234 -14.28 8.75 -5.35
C TYR A 234 -14.97 7.53 -5.97
N ASN A 235 -14.85 7.37 -7.28
CA ASN A 235 -15.47 6.28 -8.06
C ASN A 235 -14.45 5.23 -8.54
N ASP A 236 -13.29 5.14 -7.93
CA ASP A 236 -12.23 4.19 -8.29
C ASP A 236 -12.75 2.75 -8.39
N GLN A 237 -13.60 2.33 -7.44
CA GLN A 237 -14.21 1.00 -7.43
C GLN A 237 -15.16 0.79 -8.61
N ASP A 238 -15.86 1.83 -9.06
CA ASP A 238 -16.83 1.75 -10.16
C ASP A 238 -16.08 1.66 -11.49
N ILE A 239 -15.00 2.44 -11.65
CA ILE A 239 -14.13 2.38 -12.83
C ILE A 239 -13.45 1.01 -12.92
N PHE A 240 -12.94 0.48 -11.79
CA PHE A 240 -12.37 -0.87 -11.74
C PHE A 240 -13.42 -1.93 -12.11
N GLY A 241 -14.63 -1.82 -11.58
CA GLY A 241 -15.74 -2.73 -11.90
C GLY A 241 -16.11 -2.71 -13.38
N LEU A 242 -16.13 -1.53 -14.02
CA LEU A 242 -16.36 -1.41 -15.48
C LEU A 242 -15.24 -2.08 -16.29
N ALA A 243 -13.98 -1.86 -15.94
CA ALA A 243 -12.83 -2.49 -16.59
C ALA A 243 -12.90 -4.02 -16.42
N TYR A 244 -13.19 -4.50 -15.20
CA TYR A 244 -13.33 -5.91 -14.89
C TYR A 244 -14.50 -6.57 -15.65
N ALA A 245 -15.66 -5.92 -15.72
CA ALA A 245 -16.81 -6.39 -16.50
C ALA A 245 -16.50 -6.47 -18.01
N SER A 246 -15.78 -5.46 -18.54
CA SER A 246 -15.33 -5.45 -19.94
C SER A 246 -14.37 -6.61 -20.23
N LEU A 247 -13.47 -6.92 -19.29
CA LEU A 247 -12.54 -8.04 -19.41
C LEU A 247 -13.28 -9.38 -19.44
N LYS A 248 -14.27 -9.57 -18.55
CA LYS A 248 -15.14 -10.77 -18.54
C LYS A 248 -15.87 -10.96 -19.86
N GLY A 249 -16.46 -9.91 -20.41
CA GLY A 249 -17.16 -9.96 -21.68
C GLY A 249 -16.26 -10.38 -22.87
N LYS A 250 -14.93 -10.21 -22.75
CA LYS A 250 -13.95 -10.65 -23.75
C LYS A 250 -13.49 -12.09 -23.52
N VAL A 251 -13.44 -12.52 -22.27
CA VAL A 251 -12.95 -13.85 -21.89
C VAL A 251 -14.00 -14.94 -22.10
N PHE A 252 -15.28 -14.57 -22.06
CA PHE A 252 -16.43 -15.49 -22.21
C PHE A 252 -17.06 -15.45 -23.60
N LYS A 253 -16.43 -14.83 -24.60
CA LYS A 253 -16.72 -14.97 -26.03
C LYS A 253 -15.71 -15.90 -26.69
#